data_76446e0c09f8dca53659b584aab5f061
#
_entry.id   76446e0c09f8dca53659b584aab5f061
#
_cell.length_a   1.000
_cell.length_b   1.000
_cell.length_c   1.000
_cell.angle_alpha   90.00
_cell.angle_beta   90.00
_cell.angle_gamma   90.00
#
_symmetry.space_group_name_H-M   'P 1'
#
loop_
_entity.id
_entity.type
_entity.pdbx_description
1 polymer ?
#
loop_
_entity_poly.entity_id
_entity_poly.type
_entity_poly.pdbx_seq_one_letter_code
_entity_poly.pdbx_strand_id
1 'polypeptide(L)'
;MTNLKKWKTLKSKMVLDNYWCQVRQDEVELPNGKIIDDYFVSIKPDVAMVLPITSSKKIIFVRQYRHAVGEFFLELPAGNFDPTKESAEVAAIRELTEETGYIPQEFRKIGTLYDKPSKDTNQIHLFLAENVSKVGEQQLDITEEIEVVFIPVESVLEKIVQGEITVAGTVAALLLALKFIS
;
A
#
# COMPACT_ATOMS: atom_id res chain seq x y z
N MET A 1 -17.30 -27.29 12.28
CA MET A 1 -16.67 -26.25 11.41
C MET A 1 -17.43 -26.25 10.10
N THR A 2 -18.00 -25.14 9.69
CA THR A 2 -18.65 -24.98 8.39
C THR A 2 -17.62 -25.17 7.30
N ASN A 3 -17.84 -26.13 6.40
CA ASN A 3 -16.93 -26.42 5.29
C ASN A 3 -17.17 -25.35 4.19
N LEU A 4 -16.55 -24.16 4.35
CA LEU A 4 -16.64 -23.09 3.36
C LEU A 4 -15.99 -23.53 2.05
N LYS A 5 -16.68 -23.33 0.93
CA LYS A 5 -16.18 -23.66 -0.41
C LYS A 5 -15.88 -22.38 -1.18
N LYS A 6 -14.81 -22.42 -1.98
CA LYS A 6 -14.49 -21.34 -2.93
C LYS A 6 -15.55 -21.30 -4.04
N TRP A 7 -15.79 -20.11 -4.56
CA TRP A 7 -16.59 -19.93 -5.78
C TRP A 7 -15.80 -20.44 -6.98
N LYS A 8 -16.52 -20.85 -8.01
CA LYS A 8 -15.91 -21.32 -9.25
C LYS A 8 -16.09 -20.24 -10.33
N THR A 9 -14.99 -19.77 -10.91
CA THR A 9 -15.04 -18.90 -12.08
C THR A 9 -15.37 -19.73 -13.31
N LEU A 10 -16.45 -19.39 -14.00
CA LEU A 10 -16.93 -20.07 -15.21
C LEU A 10 -16.40 -19.37 -16.46
N LYS A 11 -16.46 -18.04 -16.48
CA LYS A 11 -15.93 -17.19 -17.55
C LYS A 11 -15.33 -15.91 -16.97
N SER A 12 -14.41 -15.32 -17.73
CA SER A 12 -13.78 -14.05 -17.37
C SER A 12 -13.49 -13.26 -18.64
N LYS A 13 -13.79 -11.95 -18.63
CA LYS A 13 -13.47 -11.04 -19.74
C LYS A 13 -13.04 -9.68 -19.21
N MET A 14 -12.08 -9.05 -19.89
CA MET A 14 -11.75 -7.65 -19.63
C MET A 14 -12.89 -6.76 -20.15
N VAL A 15 -13.36 -5.83 -19.32
CA VAL A 15 -14.41 -4.85 -19.67
C VAL A 15 -13.89 -3.41 -19.69
N LEU A 16 -12.80 -3.16 -18.99
CA LEU A 16 -12.02 -1.93 -19.06
C LEU A 16 -10.55 -2.31 -19.00
N ASP A 17 -9.77 -1.84 -19.97
CA ASP A 17 -8.35 -2.15 -20.07
C ASP A 17 -7.60 -0.92 -20.55
N ASN A 18 -7.07 -0.15 -19.61
CA ASN A 18 -6.18 0.98 -19.88
C ASN A 18 -5.12 1.09 -18.79
N TYR A 19 -4.12 1.95 -19.00
CA TYR A 19 -2.98 2.13 -18.11
C TYR A 19 -3.38 2.43 -16.65
N TRP A 20 -4.44 3.23 -16.45
CA TRP A 20 -4.84 3.70 -15.12
C TRP A 20 -5.86 2.79 -14.42
N CYS A 21 -6.58 1.98 -15.20
CA CYS A 21 -7.67 1.19 -14.64
C CYS A 21 -7.92 -0.06 -15.48
N GLN A 22 -7.85 -1.21 -14.83
CA GLN A 22 -8.17 -2.50 -15.43
C GLN A 22 -9.28 -3.17 -14.62
N VAL A 23 -10.37 -3.52 -15.31
CA VAL A 23 -11.51 -4.21 -14.71
C VAL A 23 -11.89 -5.42 -15.55
N ARG A 24 -12.01 -6.58 -14.91
CA ARG A 24 -12.58 -7.77 -15.51
C ARG A 24 -13.96 -8.05 -14.94
N GLN A 25 -14.84 -8.63 -15.77
CA GLN A 25 -16.13 -9.17 -15.38
C GLN A 25 -16.03 -10.69 -15.35
N ASP A 26 -16.37 -11.29 -14.23
CA ASP A 26 -16.39 -12.74 -14.02
C ASP A 26 -17.83 -13.26 -13.94
N GLU A 27 -18.10 -14.38 -14.62
CA GLU A 27 -19.26 -15.24 -14.36
C GLU A 27 -18.82 -16.28 -13.35
N VAL A 28 -19.49 -16.35 -12.20
CA VAL A 28 -19.09 -17.20 -11.08
C VAL A 28 -20.24 -18.08 -10.59
N GLU A 29 -19.93 -19.32 -10.24
CA GLU A 29 -20.85 -20.25 -9.58
C GLU A 29 -20.58 -20.26 -8.08
N LEU A 30 -21.60 -19.94 -7.30
CA LEU A 30 -21.58 -19.98 -5.84
C LEU A 30 -21.66 -21.43 -5.31
N PRO A 31 -21.27 -21.69 -4.06
CA PRO A 31 -21.36 -23.03 -3.45
C PRO A 31 -22.74 -23.64 -3.41
N ASN A 32 -23.79 -22.83 -3.54
CA ASN A 32 -25.20 -23.27 -3.60
C ASN A 32 -25.71 -23.52 -5.04
N GLY A 33 -24.81 -23.41 -6.05
CA GLY A 33 -25.14 -23.60 -7.46
C GLY A 33 -25.71 -22.36 -8.16
N LYS A 34 -25.91 -21.25 -7.45
CA LYS A 34 -26.36 -20.00 -8.09
C LYS A 34 -25.26 -19.41 -8.94
N ILE A 35 -25.58 -18.96 -10.13
CA ILE A 35 -24.66 -18.24 -11.03
C ILE A 35 -24.87 -16.72 -10.89
N ILE A 36 -23.75 -15.98 -10.85
CA ILE A 36 -23.68 -14.53 -10.95
C ILE A 36 -22.80 -14.23 -12.16
N ASP A 37 -23.28 -13.43 -13.11
CA ASP A 37 -22.61 -13.16 -14.38
C ASP A 37 -22.01 -11.74 -14.50
N ASP A 38 -22.16 -10.95 -13.45
CA ASP A 38 -21.74 -9.56 -13.37
C ASP A 38 -20.84 -9.25 -12.17
N TYR A 39 -19.98 -10.20 -11.77
CA TYR A 39 -19.01 -9.96 -10.69
C TYR A 39 -17.78 -9.21 -11.23
N PHE A 40 -17.64 -7.93 -10.87
CA PHE A 40 -16.55 -7.10 -11.33
C PHE A 40 -15.36 -7.14 -10.36
N VAL A 41 -14.17 -7.34 -10.93
CA VAL A 41 -12.88 -7.36 -10.22
C VAL A 41 -11.96 -6.29 -10.78
N SER A 42 -11.44 -5.44 -9.92
CA SER A 42 -10.38 -4.47 -10.26
C SER A 42 -9.03 -5.20 -10.22
N ILE A 43 -8.32 -5.17 -11.34
CA ILE A 43 -6.97 -5.72 -11.44
C ILE A 43 -5.99 -4.59 -11.11
N LYS A 44 -5.22 -4.78 -10.05
CA LYS A 44 -4.24 -3.80 -9.58
C LYS A 44 -2.88 -4.44 -9.40
N PRO A 45 -1.79 -3.70 -9.62
CA PRO A 45 -0.45 -4.13 -9.24
C PRO A 45 -0.33 -4.23 -7.71
N ASP A 46 0.61 -5.04 -7.25
CA ASP A 46 0.97 -5.08 -5.83
C ASP A 46 1.60 -3.76 -5.39
N VAL A 47 1.50 -3.47 -4.10
CA VAL A 47 2.04 -2.25 -3.48
C VAL A 47 3.15 -2.63 -2.50
N ALA A 48 4.28 -1.94 -2.58
CA ALA A 48 5.32 -1.97 -1.56
C ALA A 48 5.23 -0.70 -0.72
N MET A 49 5.03 -0.83 0.60
CA MET A 49 4.88 0.28 1.54
C MET A 49 5.93 0.19 2.63
N VAL A 50 6.57 1.31 2.93
CA VAL A 50 7.67 1.39 3.90
C VAL A 50 7.29 2.29 5.07
N LEU A 51 7.57 1.84 6.30
CA LEU A 51 7.58 2.67 7.49
C LEU A 51 9.03 3.05 7.82
N PRO A 52 9.48 4.25 7.45
CA PRO A 52 10.85 4.67 7.65
C PRO A 52 11.01 5.45 8.96
N ILE A 53 11.96 5.02 9.80
CA ILE A 53 12.27 5.63 11.09
C ILE A 53 13.70 6.14 11.07
N THR A 54 13.88 7.42 11.41
CA THR A 54 15.19 8.05 11.59
C THR A 54 15.82 7.61 12.92
N SER A 55 17.14 7.80 13.06
CA SER A 55 17.88 7.62 14.31
C SER A 55 17.36 8.53 15.45
N SER A 56 16.72 9.66 15.11
CA SER A 56 16.08 10.58 16.07
C SER A 56 14.63 10.21 16.40
N LYS A 57 14.19 8.96 16.11
CA LYS A 57 12.85 8.44 16.42
C LYS A 57 11.72 9.26 15.79
N LYS A 58 11.90 9.72 14.55
CA LYS A 58 10.85 10.30 13.71
C LYS A 58 10.50 9.35 12.58
N ILE A 59 9.22 9.18 12.30
CA ILE A 59 8.73 8.50 11.10
C ILE A 59 8.68 9.51 9.96
N ILE A 60 9.13 9.11 8.78
CA ILE A 60 9.00 9.89 7.56
C ILE A 60 7.67 9.55 6.91
N PHE A 61 6.84 10.56 6.73
CA PHE A 61 5.60 10.52 5.96
C PHE A 61 5.77 11.30 4.67
N VAL A 62 4.92 10.99 3.72
CA VAL A 62 4.69 11.77 2.51
C VAL A 62 3.30 12.40 2.60
N ARG A 63 3.21 13.69 2.26
CA ARG A 63 1.93 14.37 2.10
C ARG A 63 1.67 14.58 0.63
N GLN A 64 0.58 14.01 0.14
CA GLN A 64 0.27 13.96 -1.28
C GLN A 64 -1.22 14.20 -1.54
N TYR A 65 -1.53 14.88 -2.66
CA TYR A 65 -2.89 15.04 -3.16
C TYR A 65 -3.41 13.74 -3.77
N ARG A 66 -4.64 13.36 -3.42
CA ARG A 66 -5.32 12.19 -3.98
C ARG A 66 -6.58 12.62 -4.73
N HIS A 67 -6.48 12.67 -6.05
CA HIS A 67 -7.51 13.22 -6.94
C HIS A 67 -8.89 12.55 -6.78
N ALA A 68 -8.95 11.24 -6.56
CA ALA A 68 -10.22 10.52 -6.39
C ALA A 68 -11.05 11.00 -5.20
N VAL A 69 -10.42 11.56 -4.18
CA VAL A 69 -11.06 12.09 -2.97
C VAL A 69 -11.06 13.62 -2.98
N GLY A 70 -10.12 14.25 -3.70
CA GLY A 70 -9.96 15.70 -3.78
C GLY A 70 -9.25 16.32 -2.58
N GLU A 71 -8.49 15.53 -1.81
CA GLU A 71 -7.87 15.96 -0.55
C GLU A 71 -6.40 15.56 -0.47
N PHE A 72 -5.66 16.19 0.45
CA PHE A 72 -4.29 15.83 0.81
C PHE A 72 -4.27 14.86 1.98
N PHE A 73 -3.42 13.82 1.89
CA PHE A 73 -3.28 12.83 2.93
C PHE A 73 -1.83 12.71 3.40
N LEU A 74 -1.67 12.36 4.69
CA LEU A 74 -0.40 11.86 5.23
C LEU A 74 -0.38 10.35 5.07
N GLU A 75 0.60 9.88 4.30
CA GLU A 75 0.77 8.47 3.97
C GLU A 75 2.21 8.02 4.26
N LEU A 76 2.42 6.72 4.39
CA LEU A 76 3.77 6.17 4.34
C LEU A 76 4.23 6.09 2.88
N PRO A 77 5.54 6.25 2.60
CA PRO A 77 6.10 6.04 1.27
C PRO A 77 5.67 4.69 0.70
N ALA A 78 5.11 4.69 -0.50
CA ALA A 78 4.56 3.47 -1.11
C ALA A 78 4.32 3.62 -2.61
N GLY A 79 4.64 2.59 -3.35
CA GLY A 79 4.33 2.57 -4.78
C GLY A 79 4.01 1.19 -5.32
N ASN A 80 3.54 1.19 -6.56
CA ASN A 80 3.17 -0.01 -7.28
C ASN A 80 4.40 -0.74 -7.82
N PHE A 81 4.34 -2.08 -7.86
CA PHE A 81 5.37 -2.87 -8.50
C PHE A 81 4.78 -4.10 -9.19
N ASP A 82 5.54 -4.63 -10.14
CA ASP A 82 5.24 -5.86 -10.85
C ASP A 82 6.13 -6.98 -10.30
N PRO A 83 5.58 -7.97 -9.59
CA PRO A 83 6.37 -9.04 -8.97
C PRO A 83 7.11 -9.94 -9.99
N THR A 84 6.81 -9.80 -11.28
CA THR A 84 7.57 -10.47 -12.34
C THR A 84 8.85 -9.73 -12.73
N LYS A 85 9.01 -8.46 -12.34
CA LYS A 85 10.14 -7.60 -12.70
C LYS A 85 11.05 -7.28 -11.51
N GLU A 86 10.49 -7.06 -10.35
CA GLU A 86 11.24 -6.77 -9.12
C GLU A 86 10.61 -7.43 -7.90
N SER A 87 11.40 -7.63 -6.84
CA SER A 87 10.85 -8.09 -5.56
C SER A 87 10.21 -6.94 -4.79
N ALA A 88 9.30 -7.27 -3.87
CA ALA A 88 8.66 -6.27 -3.01
C ALA A 88 9.68 -5.48 -2.16
N GLU A 89 10.79 -6.10 -1.75
CA GLU A 89 11.89 -5.47 -1.03
C GLU A 89 12.59 -4.41 -1.87
N VAL A 90 12.89 -4.74 -3.13
CA VAL A 90 13.54 -3.81 -4.09
C VAL A 90 12.63 -2.62 -4.36
N ALA A 91 11.35 -2.89 -4.67
CA ALA A 91 10.35 -1.86 -4.88
C ALA A 91 10.23 -0.93 -3.67
N ALA A 92 10.17 -1.48 -2.46
CA ALA A 92 10.03 -0.70 -1.23
C ALA A 92 11.23 0.25 -1.00
N ILE A 93 12.46 -0.20 -1.24
CA ILE A 93 13.66 0.65 -1.11
C ILE A 93 13.68 1.71 -2.22
N ARG A 94 13.29 1.35 -3.45
CA ARG A 94 13.18 2.28 -4.57
C ARG A 94 12.19 3.40 -4.25
N GLU A 95 10.96 3.08 -3.88
CA GLU A 95 9.91 4.04 -3.55
C GLU A 95 10.31 4.96 -2.38
N LEU A 96 10.89 4.39 -1.30
CA LEU A 96 11.42 5.19 -0.20
C LEU A 96 12.46 6.21 -0.69
N THR A 97 13.35 5.78 -1.58
CA THR A 97 14.42 6.64 -2.10
C THR A 97 13.88 7.71 -3.04
N GLU A 98 12.99 7.34 -3.97
CA GLU A 98 12.39 8.24 -4.96
C GLU A 98 11.51 9.29 -4.31
N GLU A 99 10.62 8.89 -3.40
CA GLU A 99 9.68 9.80 -2.75
C GLU A 99 10.30 10.66 -1.65
N THR A 100 11.38 10.22 -1.00
CA THR A 100 11.91 10.92 0.18
C THR A 100 13.39 11.31 0.09
N GLY A 101 14.17 10.66 -0.74
CA GLY A 101 15.64 10.81 -0.78
C GLY A 101 16.37 10.05 0.34
N TYR A 102 15.69 9.13 1.04
CA TYR A 102 16.26 8.36 2.16
C TYR A 102 16.45 6.90 1.81
N ILE A 103 17.47 6.26 2.42
CA ILE A 103 17.70 4.81 2.38
C ILE A 103 17.79 4.23 3.79
N PRO A 104 17.41 2.94 4.00
CA PRO A 104 17.50 2.28 5.29
C PRO A 104 18.91 1.77 5.58
N GLN A 105 19.30 1.72 6.88
CA GLN A 105 20.42 0.91 7.36
C GLN A 105 19.96 -0.48 7.75
N GLU A 106 18.78 -0.59 8.34
CA GLU A 106 18.13 -1.84 8.69
C GLU A 106 16.77 -1.91 7.99
N PHE A 107 16.47 -3.07 7.39
CA PHE A 107 15.28 -3.24 6.58
C PHE A 107 14.68 -4.63 6.74
N ARG A 108 13.38 -4.72 7.01
CA ARG A 108 12.70 -5.99 7.17
C ARG A 108 11.23 -5.93 6.78
N LYS A 109 10.72 -7.03 6.25
CA LYS A 109 9.28 -7.21 6.02
C LYS A 109 8.57 -7.42 7.35
N ILE A 110 7.45 -6.68 7.56
CA ILE A 110 6.63 -6.78 8.77
C ILE A 110 5.24 -7.38 8.51
N GLY A 111 4.82 -7.48 7.25
CA GLY A 111 3.53 -8.08 6.92
C GLY A 111 3.16 -8.01 5.46
N THR A 112 2.02 -8.61 5.16
CA THR A 112 1.32 -8.49 3.88
C THR A 112 -0.16 -8.37 4.16
N LEU A 113 -0.82 -7.38 3.55
CA LEU A 113 -2.24 -7.09 3.73
C LEU A 113 -2.96 -7.10 2.39
N TYR A 114 -4.29 -7.21 2.44
CA TYR A 114 -5.19 -6.93 1.33
C TYR A 114 -5.98 -5.67 1.65
N ASP A 115 -6.10 -4.74 0.69
CA ASP A 115 -6.91 -3.52 0.89
C ASP A 115 -8.40 -3.83 0.77
N LYS A 116 -8.84 -4.30 -0.41
CA LYS A 116 -10.24 -4.63 -0.70
C LYS A 116 -10.40 -6.01 -1.32
N PRO A 117 -10.23 -7.11 -0.54
CA PRO A 117 -10.22 -8.47 -1.08
C PRO A 117 -11.55 -8.91 -1.73
N SER A 118 -12.63 -8.13 -1.57
CA SER A 118 -13.91 -8.34 -2.26
C SER A 118 -13.94 -7.74 -3.67
N LYS A 119 -12.95 -6.95 -4.09
CA LYS A 119 -12.94 -6.21 -5.36
C LYS A 119 -11.59 -6.17 -6.03
N ASP A 120 -10.50 -6.00 -5.28
CA ASP A 120 -9.16 -5.75 -5.79
C ASP A 120 -8.31 -7.03 -5.71
N THR A 121 -7.35 -7.18 -6.64
CA THR A 121 -6.51 -8.39 -6.74
C THR A 121 -5.19 -8.25 -5.99
N ASN A 122 -4.75 -7.03 -5.68
CA ASN A 122 -3.41 -6.73 -5.19
C ASN A 122 -3.21 -7.01 -3.70
N GLN A 123 -1.95 -7.16 -3.35
CA GLN A 123 -1.45 -7.18 -1.98
C GLN A 123 -0.69 -5.89 -1.66
N ILE A 124 -0.62 -5.55 -0.37
CA ILE A 124 0.24 -4.50 0.17
C ILE A 124 1.33 -5.18 1.00
N HIS A 125 2.57 -5.09 0.54
CA HIS A 125 3.74 -5.62 1.24
C HIS A 125 4.31 -4.54 2.14
N LEU A 126 4.34 -4.80 3.46
CA LEU A 126 4.74 -3.84 4.47
C LEU A 126 6.16 -4.08 4.95
N PHE A 127 6.95 -3.02 5.01
CA PHE A 127 8.34 -3.04 5.45
C PHE A 127 8.60 -2.00 6.54
N LEU A 128 9.48 -2.35 7.46
CA LEU A 128 10.07 -1.43 8.44
C LEU A 128 11.49 -1.10 8.00
N ALA A 129 11.79 0.18 7.92
CA ALA A 129 13.11 0.73 7.59
C ALA A 129 13.61 1.54 8.78
N GLU A 130 14.68 1.08 9.44
CA GLU A 130 15.20 1.74 10.64
C GLU A 130 16.53 2.45 10.33
N ASN A 131 16.80 3.50 11.12
CA ASN A 131 18.00 4.34 10.98
C ASN A 131 18.19 4.88 9.56
N VAL A 132 17.07 5.33 8.95
CA VAL A 132 17.14 5.87 7.59
C VAL A 132 17.99 7.13 7.52
N SER A 133 18.77 7.27 6.45
CA SER A 133 19.66 8.41 6.21
C SER A 133 19.41 9.04 4.84
N LYS A 134 19.50 10.36 4.74
CA LYS A 134 19.34 11.09 3.48
C LYS A 134 20.55 10.82 2.57
N VAL A 135 20.30 10.45 1.32
CA VAL A 135 21.33 10.18 0.32
C VAL A 135 21.19 11.04 -0.93
N GLY A 136 20.04 11.70 -1.10
CA GLY A 136 19.78 12.53 -2.29
C GLY A 136 18.52 13.38 -2.13
N GLU A 137 18.13 14.03 -3.23
CA GLU A 137 16.84 14.68 -3.34
C GLU A 137 15.78 13.70 -3.89
N GLN A 138 14.51 14.06 -3.78
CA GLN A 138 13.38 13.30 -4.36
C GLN A 138 13.53 13.17 -5.86
N GLN A 139 13.06 12.05 -6.42
CA GLN A 139 13.01 11.76 -7.85
C GLN A 139 11.57 11.35 -8.20
N LEU A 140 10.67 12.33 -8.24
CA LEU A 140 9.24 12.13 -8.38
C LEU A 140 8.82 11.95 -9.83
N ASP A 141 7.79 11.14 -10.05
CA ASP A 141 7.11 11.02 -11.33
C ASP A 141 6.30 12.29 -11.65
N ILE A 142 5.95 12.48 -12.95
CA ILE A 142 5.23 13.68 -13.42
C ILE A 142 3.87 13.89 -12.73
N THR A 143 3.29 12.85 -12.18
CA THR A 143 2.00 12.86 -11.48
C THR A 143 2.14 12.99 -9.96
N GLU A 144 3.36 13.11 -9.47
CA GLU A 144 3.68 13.16 -8.05
C GLU A 144 4.09 14.56 -7.63
N GLU A 145 3.38 15.08 -6.64
CA GLU A 145 3.75 16.29 -5.89
C GLU A 145 3.72 15.91 -4.41
N ILE A 146 4.91 15.67 -3.84
CA ILE A 146 5.09 15.06 -2.52
C ILE A 146 5.87 15.99 -1.60
N GLU A 147 5.29 16.29 -0.44
CA GLU A 147 5.95 16.93 0.69
C GLU A 147 6.40 15.87 1.71
N VAL A 148 7.69 15.88 2.09
CA VAL A 148 8.23 14.99 3.12
C VAL A 148 7.97 15.56 4.51
N VAL A 149 7.29 14.81 5.37
CA VAL A 149 6.88 15.23 6.71
C VAL A 149 7.46 14.29 7.77
N PHE A 150 8.05 14.86 8.83
CA PHE A 150 8.65 14.12 9.94
C PHE A 150 7.75 14.18 11.17
N ILE A 151 7.27 13.05 11.66
CA ILE A 151 6.41 12.95 12.83
C ILE A 151 7.10 12.09 13.90
N PRO A 152 7.24 12.58 15.16
CA PRO A 152 7.75 11.79 16.25
C PRO A 152 6.93 10.50 16.44
N VAL A 153 7.60 9.36 16.68
CA VAL A 153 6.94 8.05 16.87
C VAL A 153 5.86 8.12 17.95
N GLU A 154 6.13 8.80 19.06
CA GLU A 154 5.21 8.97 20.19
C GLU A 154 3.93 9.75 19.84
N SER A 155 3.95 10.59 18.82
CA SER A 155 2.79 11.40 18.41
C SER A 155 1.85 10.70 17.43
N VAL A 156 2.26 9.57 16.84
CA VAL A 156 1.56 8.97 15.70
C VAL A 156 0.17 8.45 16.10
N LEU A 157 0.04 7.78 17.24
CA LEU A 157 -1.25 7.26 17.71
C LEU A 157 -2.26 8.38 17.95
N GLU A 158 -1.82 9.50 18.52
CA GLU A 158 -2.68 10.67 18.72
C GLU A 158 -3.17 11.23 17.39
N LYS A 159 -2.28 11.35 16.39
CA LYS A 159 -2.63 11.82 15.05
C LYS A 159 -3.61 10.91 14.31
N ILE A 160 -3.52 9.59 14.53
CA ILE A 160 -4.54 8.65 14.02
C ILE A 160 -5.89 8.92 14.67
N VAL A 161 -5.93 9.06 16.01
CA VAL A 161 -7.17 9.31 16.76
C VAL A 161 -7.79 10.64 16.41
N GLN A 162 -6.97 11.68 16.17
CA GLN A 162 -7.44 13.02 15.76
C GLN A 162 -7.89 13.08 14.30
N GLY A 163 -7.67 12.02 13.50
CA GLY A 163 -8.05 11.96 12.10
C GLY A 163 -7.10 12.71 11.16
N GLU A 164 -5.87 12.97 11.56
CA GLU A 164 -4.84 13.53 10.68
C GLU A 164 -4.19 12.46 9.81
N ILE A 165 -4.11 11.20 10.28
CA ILE A 165 -3.62 10.03 9.54
C ILE A 165 -4.81 9.08 9.37
N THR A 166 -5.34 8.99 8.15
CA THR A 166 -6.63 8.33 7.87
C THR A 166 -6.56 7.26 6.78
N VAL A 167 -5.45 7.17 6.05
CA VAL A 167 -5.29 6.15 4.98
C VAL A 167 -5.12 4.76 5.61
N ALA A 168 -6.03 3.84 5.30
CA ALA A 168 -6.14 2.54 5.96
C ALA A 168 -4.84 1.72 5.93
N GLY A 169 -4.15 1.65 4.79
CA GLY A 169 -2.86 0.95 4.67
C GLY A 169 -1.78 1.55 5.58
N THR A 170 -1.70 2.88 5.62
CA THR A 170 -0.79 3.62 6.51
C THR A 170 -1.09 3.34 7.98
N VAL A 171 -2.36 3.44 8.39
CA VAL A 171 -2.78 3.15 9.78
C VAL A 171 -2.47 1.71 10.17
N ALA A 172 -2.76 0.75 9.29
CA ALA A 172 -2.47 -0.66 9.54
C ALA A 172 -0.96 -0.93 9.68
N ALA A 173 -0.13 -0.36 8.82
CA ALA A 173 1.32 -0.48 8.89
C ALA A 173 1.89 0.10 10.19
N LEU A 174 1.42 1.30 10.59
CA LEU A 174 1.82 1.94 11.84
C LEU A 174 1.49 1.07 13.06
N LEU A 175 0.26 0.55 13.14
CA LEU A 175 -0.17 -0.30 14.26
C LEU A 175 0.59 -1.62 14.32
N LEU A 176 0.88 -2.25 13.17
CA LEU A 176 1.70 -3.47 13.11
C LEU A 176 3.14 -3.21 13.56
N ALA A 177 3.70 -2.06 13.17
CA ALA A 177 5.06 -1.69 13.50
C ALA A 177 5.26 -1.41 15.00
N LEU A 178 4.23 -1.02 15.76
CA LEU A 178 4.34 -0.74 17.20
C LEU A 178 4.96 -1.91 17.97
N LYS A 179 4.74 -3.16 17.53
CA LYS A 179 5.36 -4.36 18.11
C LYS A 179 6.89 -4.37 17.98
N PHE A 180 7.45 -3.64 17.03
CA PHE A 180 8.88 -3.69 16.69
C PHE A 180 9.64 -2.42 17.10
N ILE A 181 8.94 -1.32 17.36
CA ILE A 181 9.53 0.01 17.62
C ILE A 181 9.34 0.51 19.05
N SER A 182 8.77 -0.34 19.94
CA SER A 182 8.60 -0.09 21.38
C SER A 182 9.90 -0.30 22.16
#